data_a09311bbd8237a993cac3e92d4cfe433
#
_entry.id   a09311bbd8237a993cac3e92d4cfe433
#
_cell.length_a   1.000
_cell.length_b   1.000
_cell.length_c   1.000
_cell.angle_alpha   90.00
_cell.angle_beta   90.00
_cell.angle_gamma   90.00
#
_symmetry.space_group_name_H-M   'P 1'
#
loop_
_entity.id
_entity.type
_entity.pdbx_description
1 polymer ?
#
loop_
_entity_poly.entity_id
_entity_poly.type
_entity_poly.pdbx_seq_one_letter_code
_entity_poly.pdbx_strand_id
1 'polypeptide(L)'
;MSNAKVKAYAQALFAIAQAEGAADAISNELYAVARAYEASDELRNVLSDATIPSERRLQVVEQLIGTRANRATVQIVSMIVASGQVRELPAVFDEVISLSSAG
;
A
#
# COMPACT_ATOMS: atom_id res chain seq x y z
N MET A 1 14.31 3.66 -11.54
CA MET A 1 14.07 3.67 -10.62
C MET A 1 12.96 2.87 -10.06
N SER A 2 12.01 3.32 -9.68
CA SER A 2 11.12 2.54 -8.88
C SER A 2 10.16 1.65 -9.62
N ASN A 3 10.14 1.65 -10.95
CA ASN A 3 9.21 0.79 -11.69
C ASN A 3 9.34 -0.67 -11.33
N ALA A 4 10.55 -1.17 -11.15
CA ALA A 4 10.75 -2.57 -10.80
C ALA A 4 10.20 -2.87 -9.42
N LYS A 5 10.38 -1.94 -8.46
CA LYS A 5 9.85 -2.12 -7.12
C LYS A 5 8.34 -2.00 -7.09
N VAL A 6 7.79 -1.05 -7.83
CA VAL A 6 6.34 -0.90 -7.95
C VAL A 6 5.73 -2.19 -8.45
N LYS A 7 6.29 -2.76 -9.50
CA LYS A 7 5.77 -4.02 -10.06
C LYS A 7 5.91 -5.17 -9.08
N ALA A 8 7.04 -5.21 -8.35
CA ALA A 8 7.25 -6.30 -7.38
C ALA A 8 6.22 -6.25 -6.27
N TYR A 9 5.98 -5.07 -5.70
CA TYR A 9 4.97 -4.92 -4.65
C TYR A 9 3.57 -5.26 -5.18
N ALA A 10 3.24 -4.77 -6.38
CA ALA A 10 1.93 -5.01 -6.95
C ALA A 10 1.72 -6.49 -7.25
N GLN A 11 2.73 -7.16 -7.78
CA GLN A 11 2.63 -8.58 -8.08
C GLN A 11 2.48 -9.41 -6.81
N ALA A 12 3.21 -9.05 -5.76
CA ALA A 12 3.11 -9.76 -4.49
C ALA A 12 1.71 -9.61 -3.91
N LEU A 13 1.19 -8.39 -3.90
CA LEU A 13 -0.13 -8.14 -3.36
C LEU A 13 -1.21 -8.85 -4.19
N PHE A 14 -1.10 -8.78 -5.51
CA PHE A 14 -2.05 -9.43 -6.39
C PHE A 14 -2.06 -10.95 -6.21
N ALA A 15 -0.88 -11.54 -6.09
CA ALA A 15 -0.77 -12.99 -5.89
C ALA A 15 -1.41 -13.42 -4.57
N ILE A 16 -1.18 -12.66 -3.51
CA ILE A 16 -1.78 -12.94 -2.21
C ILE A 16 -3.29 -12.78 -2.28
N ALA A 17 -3.74 -11.72 -2.94
CA ALA A 17 -5.16 -11.45 -3.08
C ALA A 17 -5.88 -12.59 -3.80
N GLN A 18 -5.27 -13.10 -4.88
CA GLN A 18 -5.86 -14.22 -5.62
C GLN A 18 -5.86 -15.50 -4.79
N ALA A 19 -4.77 -15.74 -4.09
CA ALA A 19 -4.67 -16.96 -3.28
C ALA A 19 -5.73 -17.00 -2.19
N GLU A 20 -6.10 -15.84 -1.67
CA GLU A 20 -7.10 -15.74 -0.61
C GLU A 20 -8.52 -15.54 -1.13
N GLY A 21 -8.67 -15.39 -2.43
CA GLY A 21 -10.00 -15.13 -3.00
C GLY A 21 -10.54 -13.76 -2.61
N ALA A 22 -9.66 -12.80 -2.32
CA ALA A 22 -10.05 -11.50 -1.80
C ALA A 22 -9.58 -10.35 -2.70
N ALA A 23 -9.43 -10.61 -4.00
CA ALA A 23 -8.86 -9.62 -4.91
C ALA A 23 -9.64 -8.31 -4.92
N ASP A 24 -10.97 -8.38 -4.95
CA ASP A 24 -11.79 -7.18 -4.98
C ASP A 24 -11.66 -6.37 -3.70
N ALA A 25 -11.71 -7.06 -2.55
CA ALA A 25 -11.61 -6.39 -1.26
C ALA A 25 -10.26 -5.70 -1.10
N ILE A 26 -9.18 -6.39 -1.45
CA ILE A 26 -7.84 -5.83 -1.31
C ILE A 26 -7.63 -4.67 -2.28
N SER A 27 -8.14 -4.76 -3.50
CA SER A 27 -8.06 -3.66 -4.45
C SER A 27 -8.78 -2.42 -3.94
N ASN A 28 -9.97 -2.60 -3.36
CA ASN A 28 -10.73 -1.50 -2.80
C ASN A 28 -10.01 -0.87 -1.61
N GLU A 29 -9.41 -1.71 -0.77
CA GLU A 29 -8.67 -1.23 0.40
C GLU A 29 -7.44 -0.44 -0.03
N LEU A 30 -6.71 -0.94 -1.01
CA LEU A 30 -5.53 -0.25 -1.51
C LEU A 30 -5.91 1.07 -2.16
N TYR A 31 -7.04 1.11 -2.87
CA TYR A 31 -7.56 2.34 -3.43
C TYR A 31 -7.83 3.37 -2.32
N ALA A 32 -8.47 2.93 -1.24
CA ALA A 32 -8.79 3.83 -0.14
C ALA A 32 -7.52 4.38 0.51
N VAL A 33 -6.51 3.55 0.68
CA VAL A 33 -5.23 3.99 1.25
C VAL A 33 -4.55 4.98 0.31
N ALA A 34 -4.52 4.69 -0.98
CA ALA A 34 -3.90 5.58 -1.96
C ALA A 34 -4.60 6.95 -1.99
N ARG A 35 -5.94 6.94 -1.91
CA ARG A 35 -6.71 8.18 -1.89
C ARG A 35 -6.45 8.98 -0.61
N ALA A 36 -6.39 8.31 0.52
CA ALA A 36 -6.11 8.98 1.78
C ALA A 36 -4.73 9.60 1.75
N TYR A 37 -3.75 8.90 1.20
CA TYR A 37 -2.40 9.39 1.07
C TYR A 37 -2.36 10.65 0.19
N GLU A 38 -3.06 10.62 -0.93
CA GLU A 38 -3.07 11.75 -1.86
C GLU A 38 -3.82 12.96 -1.30
N ALA A 39 -4.84 12.70 -0.50
CA ALA A 39 -5.74 13.77 -0.03
C ALA A 39 -5.22 14.52 1.19
N SER A 40 -4.26 13.95 1.92
CA SER A 40 -3.80 14.54 3.17
C SER A 40 -2.32 14.88 3.14
N ASP A 41 -2.00 16.17 3.15
CA ASP A 41 -0.61 16.63 3.24
C ASP A 41 0.06 16.10 4.51
N GLU A 42 -0.69 16.13 5.61
CA GLU A 42 -0.18 15.70 6.89
C GLU A 42 0.21 14.23 6.85
N LEU A 43 -0.65 13.39 6.29
CA LEU A 43 -0.39 11.96 6.18
C LEU A 43 0.83 11.71 5.29
N ARG A 44 0.90 12.39 4.14
CA ARG A 44 2.05 12.24 3.25
C ARG A 44 3.34 12.62 3.93
N ASN A 45 3.31 13.72 4.67
CA ASN A 45 4.51 14.21 5.36
C ASN A 45 4.96 13.23 6.42
N VAL A 46 4.05 12.71 7.22
CA VAL A 46 4.41 11.76 8.28
C VAL A 46 4.95 10.47 7.69
N LEU A 47 4.28 9.90 6.71
CA LEU A 47 4.66 8.59 6.18
C LEU A 47 5.94 8.64 5.36
N SER A 48 6.26 9.79 4.77
CA SER A 48 7.44 9.90 3.92
C SER A 48 8.65 10.53 4.62
N ASP A 49 8.51 10.94 5.87
CA ASP A 49 9.56 11.63 6.60
C ASP A 49 10.57 10.63 7.15
N ALA A 50 11.76 10.61 6.55
CA ALA A 50 12.82 9.68 6.95
C ALA A 50 13.34 9.94 8.37
N THR A 51 13.09 11.13 8.94
CA THR A 51 13.52 11.43 10.31
C THR A 51 12.61 10.83 11.35
N ILE A 52 11.39 10.39 10.95
CA ILE A 52 10.48 9.72 11.87
C ILE A 52 10.83 8.24 11.87
N PRO A 53 11.01 7.62 13.05
CA PRO A 53 11.34 6.18 13.10
C PRO A 53 10.29 5.33 12.39
N SER A 54 10.75 4.24 11.77
CA SER A 54 9.86 3.33 11.06
C SER A 54 8.71 2.84 11.91
N GLU A 55 9.01 2.52 13.17
CA GLU A 55 7.98 2.05 14.09
C GLU A 55 6.84 3.02 14.25
N ARG A 56 7.17 4.30 14.32
CA ARG A 56 6.15 5.34 14.46
C ARG A 56 5.31 5.45 13.20
N ARG A 57 5.97 5.39 12.04
CA ARG A 57 5.27 5.44 10.77
C ARG A 57 4.35 4.25 10.60
N LEU A 58 4.79 3.07 11.03
CA LEU A 58 3.96 1.87 10.96
C LEU A 58 2.77 1.94 11.91
N GLN A 59 2.92 2.63 13.04
CA GLN A 59 1.78 2.85 13.94
C GLN A 59 0.71 3.68 13.25
N VAL A 60 1.11 4.66 12.44
CA VAL A 60 0.15 5.47 11.70
C VAL A 60 -0.61 4.60 10.70
N VAL A 61 0.10 3.70 10.01
CA VAL A 61 -0.54 2.76 9.10
C VAL A 61 -1.55 1.89 9.84
N GLU A 62 -1.14 1.38 11.00
CA GLU A 62 -2.01 0.52 11.80
C GLU A 62 -3.28 1.26 12.23
N GLN A 63 -3.15 2.52 12.62
CA GLN A 63 -4.31 3.32 13.01
C GLN A 63 -5.22 3.58 11.83
N LEU A 64 -4.64 3.73 10.64
CA LEU A 64 -5.41 4.06 9.45
C LEU A 64 -6.20 2.86 8.92
N ILE A 65 -5.58 1.71 8.84
CA ILE A 65 -6.18 0.56 8.17
C ILE A 65 -6.09 -0.76 8.94
N GLY A 66 -5.45 -0.77 10.09
CA GLY A 66 -5.12 -2.03 10.78
C GLY A 66 -6.30 -2.92 11.09
N THR A 67 -7.46 -2.32 11.43
CA THR A 67 -8.65 -3.10 11.78
C THR A 67 -9.68 -3.14 10.67
N ARG A 68 -9.46 -2.40 9.58
CA ARG A 68 -10.43 -2.27 8.50
C ARG A 68 -10.05 -3.01 7.25
N ALA A 69 -8.79 -3.38 7.12
CA ALA A 69 -8.28 -3.94 5.89
C ALA A 69 -7.82 -5.37 6.11
N ASN A 70 -7.74 -6.12 5.01
CA ASN A 70 -7.17 -7.44 5.03
C ASN A 70 -5.72 -7.38 5.50
N ARG A 71 -5.30 -8.45 6.16
CA ARG A 71 -3.94 -8.54 6.66
C ARG A 71 -2.91 -8.36 5.55
N ALA A 72 -3.20 -8.90 4.37
CA ALA A 72 -2.30 -8.77 3.24
C ALA A 72 -2.10 -7.30 2.86
N THR A 73 -3.19 -6.53 2.84
CA THR A 73 -3.11 -5.10 2.53
C THR A 73 -2.26 -4.38 3.57
N VAL A 74 -2.51 -4.66 4.84
CA VAL A 74 -1.75 -4.03 5.92
C VAL A 74 -0.28 -4.36 5.81
N GLN A 75 0.06 -5.62 5.55
CA GLN A 75 1.45 -6.04 5.45
C GLN A 75 2.18 -5.38 4.29
N ILE A 76 1.55 -5.32 3.13
CA ILE A 76 2.18 -4.73 1.95
C ILE A 76 2.35 -3.22 2.12
N VAL A 77 1.32 -2.54 2.62
CA VAL A 77 1.42 -1.10 2.86
C VAL A 77 2.52 -0.82 3.89
N SER A 78 2.57 -1.64 4.94
CA SER A 78 3.61 -1.48 5.97
C SER A 78 5.01 -1.68 5.39
N MET A 79 5.19 -2.67 4.52
CA MET A 79 6.48 -2.89 3.87
C MET A 79 6.88 -1.70 3.01
N ILE A 80 5.93 -1.16 2.26
CA ILE A 80 6.20 -0.02 1.39
C ILE A 80 6.62 1.19 2.25
N VAL A 81 5.91 1.44 3.33
CA VAL A 81 6.23 2.55 4.22
C VAL A 81 7.59 2.35 4.89
N ALA A 82 7.84 1.13 5.40
CA ALA A 82 9.09 0.84 6.09
C ALA A 82 10.30 0.96 5.17
N SER A 83 10.12 0.66 3.89
CA SER A 83 11.22 0.72 2.92
C SER A 83 11.45 2.14 2.38
N GLY A 84 10.63 3.11 2.79
CA GLY A 84 10.77 4.47 2.31
C GLY A 84 10.16 4.70 0.94
N GLN A 85 9.30 3.79 0.48
CA GLN A 85 8.73 3.85 -0.87
C GLN A 85 7.27 4.29 -0.87
N VAL A 86 6.81 4.96 0.19
CA VAL A 86 5.39 5.29 0.32
C VAL A 86 4.90 6.20 -0.81
N ARG A 87 5.78 6.99 -1.40
CA ARG A 87 5.40 7.86 -2.54
C ARG A 87 4.97 7.06 -3.75
N GLU A 88 5.34 5.79 -3.80
CA GLU A 88 4.98 4.92 -4.91
C GLU A 88 3.61 4.27 -4.71
N LEU A 89 2.96 4.52 -3.59
CA LEU A 89 1.71 3.86 -3.25
C LEU A 89 0.63 4.00 -4.35
N PRO A 90 0.39 5.20 -4.90
CA PRO A 90 -0.58 5.31 -5.99
C PRO A 90 -0.19 4.49 -7.22
N ALA A 91 1.11 4.44 -7.52
CA ALA A 91 1.58 3.66 -8.67
C ALA A 91 1.40 2.16 -8.43
N VAL A 92 1.60 1.71 -7.19
CA VAL A 92 1.36 0.31 -6.83
C VAL A 92 -0.11 -0.03 -7.04
N PHE A 93 -1.00 0.85 -6.61
CA PHE A 93 -2.44 0.65 -6.82
C PHE A 93 -2.76 0.54 -8.31
N ASP A 94 -2.24 1.45 -9.12
CA ASP A 94 -2.47 1.42 -10.56
C ASP A 94 -2.00 0.11 -11.17
N GLU A 95 -0.86 -0.39 -10.72
CA GLU A 95 -0.31 -1.63 -11.24
C GLU A 95 -1.17 -2.84 -10.84
N VAL A 96 -1.70 -2.84 -9.61
CA VAL A 96 -2.59 -3.91 -9.16
C VAL A 96 -3.85 -3.95 -10.03
N ILE A 97 -4.41 -2.77 -10.33
CA ILE A 97 -5.58 -2.69 -11.20
C ILE A 97 -5.26 -3.23 -12.58
N SER A 98 -4.09 -2.89 -13.10
CA SER A 98 -3.64 -3.37 -14.41
C SER A 98 -3.54 -4.90 -14.43
N LEU A 99 -2.98 -5.49 -13.38
CA LEU A 99 -2.87 -6.94 -13.28
C LEU A 99 -4.24 -7.60 -13.19
N SER A 100 -5.16 -7.00 -12.44
CA SER A 100 -6.54 -7.49 -12.34
C SER A 100 -7.24 -7.49 -13.70
N SER A 101 -7.01 -6.44 -14.48
CA SER A 101 -7.67 -6.29 -15.77
C SER A 101 -7.10 -7.24 -16.81
N ALA A 102 -5.85 -7.62 -16.68
CA ALA A 102 -5.17 -8.48 -17.64
C ALA A 102 -5.63 -9.93 -17.52
N GLY A 103 -6.11 -10.30 -16.35
CA GLY A 103 -6.54 -11.66 -16.11
C GLY A 103 -7.90 -11.94 -16.62
#